data_bf58d8d569235abb29fc3c98f7dd3705
#
_entry.id   bf58d8d569235abb29fc3c98f7dd3705
#
_cell.length_a   1.000
_cell.length_b   1.000
_cell.length_c   1.000
_cell.angle_alpha   90.00
_cell.angle_beta   90.00
_cell.angle_gamma   90.00
#
_symmetry.space_group_name_H-M   'P 1'
#
loop_
_entity.id
_entity.type
_entity.pdbx_description
1 polymer ?
#
loop_
_entity_poly.entity_id
_entity_poly.type
_entity_poly.pdbx_seq_one_letter_code
_entity_poly.pdbx_strand_id
1 'polypeptide(L)'
;MLRSVAVVAVGLGLAPTAAAAPLSINATVEPGSHAAAFRWTTSAPATTTVEVGRNDAFGIWLRAPTRERVDGRALLGSLEPSTTYRYRMTARRGPSVVSAIGTFTTRPFPEWTVGAVIDRTLHVDGQPFFPRMVYGQCDWAYQQSLDAGVNLYMGSGCSTPWVQLDALRARAVSAIPAAWKDVADGRGAIGWYHLDEADLYVRPEALPFHPPWQQSHRVTFLTLSGHVYSGSAGPPFGRSVYPGFIARADMIGLDLYPLQVWCRRDAFRAVYEAQRELAALAGPRATYQWIEVGRMEFCKGRPELDPTPLTVRAETWLAIAGGARGIGYFPDHWRLEIASSIAKLNTEISALAPALLADELPAAASPGPVRVGARRFNGARYVIAVNTSWRRVRASVATAGLRGTAWVFGESRSVPVRGGAITDAFGPLQAHVYLVGP
;
A
#
# COMPACT_ATOMS: atom_id res chain seq x y z
N MET A 1 69.30 60.55 26.33
CA MET A 1 68.11 59.93 26.98
C MET A 1 67.32 59.18 25.92
N LEU A 2 67.60 57.89 25.79
CA LEU A 2 66.85 57.00 24.88
C LEU A 2 65.74 56.30 25.69
N ARG A 3 64.50 56.46 25.26
CA ARG A 3 63.40 55.69 25.84
C ARG A 3 63.15 54.42 24.96
N SER A 4 63.33 53.25 25.58
CA SER A 4 62.99 52.01 24.97
C SER A 4 61.47 51.77 25.05
N VAL A 5 60.82 51.43 23.89
CA VAL A 5 59.44 51.06 23.82
C VAL A 5 59.38 49.50 23.70
N ALA A 6 58.80 48.87 24.72
CA ALA A 6 58.54 47.42 24.71
C ALA A 6 57.22 47.10 23.90
N VAL A 7 57.38 46.32 22.91
CA VAL A 7 56.24 45.78 22.15
C VAL A 7 55.78 44.42 22.75
N VAL A 8 54.59 44.40 23.33
CA VAL A 8 53.98 43.15 23.82
C VAL A 8 53.22 42.52 22.66
N ALA A 9 53.69 41.38 22.15
CA ALA A 9 52.96 40.55 21.18
C ALA A 9 51.99 39.67 21.97
N VAL A 10 50.69 39.94 21.77
CA VAL A 10 49.61 39.07 22.24
C VAL A 10 49.43 37.96 21.20
N GLY A 11 49.92 36.77 21.50
CA GLY A 11 49.64 35.55 20.71
C GLY A 11 48.21 35.09 20.93
N LEU A 12 47.36 35.26 19.95
CA LEU A 12 46.06 34.58 19.89
C LEU A 12 46.30 33.09 19.63
N GLY A 13 46.26 32.27 20.67
CA GLY A 13 46.24 30.84 20.58
C GLY A 13 44.89 30.38 20.01
N LEU A 14 44.90 29.96 18.75
CA LEU A 14 43.80 29.21 18.18
C LEU A 14 43.70 27.86 18.90
N ALA A 15 42.65 27.67 19.72
CA ALA A 15 42.34 26.37 20.29
C ALA A 15 42.13 25.37 19.17
N PRO A 16 42.66 24.15 19.21
CA PRO A 16 42.38 23.13 18.21
C PRO A 16 40.89 22.83 18.21
N THR A 17 40.24 23.06 17.09
CA THR A 17 38.87 22.57 16.85
C THR A 17 38.91 21.06 16.97
N ALA A 18 38.30 20.50 18.02
CA ALA A 18 38.14 19.07 18.15
C ALA A 18 37.43 18.55 16.88
N ALA A 19 38.11 17.69 16.14
CA ALA A 19 37.54 17.05 14.96
C ALA A 19 36.28 16.32 15.42
N ALA A 20 35.13 16.66 14.85
CA ALA A 20 33.88 15.99 15.16
C ALA A 20 34.03 14.50 14.89
N ALA A 21 33.64 13.67 15.85
CA ALA A 21 33.70 12.21 15.69
C ALA A 21 33.00 11.80 14.39
N PRO A 22 33.56 10.83 13.64
CA PRO A 22 32.97 10.38 12.37
C PRO A 22 31.54 9.87 12.57
N LEU A 23 30.68 10.18 11.62
CA LEU A 23 29.31 9.65 11.62
C LEU A 23 29.37 8.12 11.56
N SER A 24 28.62 7.44 12.42
CA SER A 24 28.46 5.99 12.42
C SER A 24 26.99 5.62 12.56
N ILE A 25 26.61 4.43 12.11
CA ILE A 25 25.27 3.87 12.23
C ILE A 25 25.36 2.44 12.73
N ASN A 26 24.56 2.13 13.76
CA ASN A 26 24.32 0.78 14.23
C ASN A 26 22.87 0.43 13.92
N ALA A 27 22.63 -0.73 13.29
CA ALA A 27 21.34 -1.14 12.78
C ALA A 27 21.02 -2.56 13.22
N THR A 28 19.76 -2.77 13.62
CA THR A 28 19.20 -4.08 13.94
C THR A 28 17.91 -4.32 13.18
N VAL A 29 17.65 -5.58 12.84
CA VAL A 29 16.42 -6.00 12.15
C VAL A 29 15.79 -7.14 12.94
N GLU A 30 14.50 -6.99 13.22
CA GLU A 30 13.67 -8.04 13.85
C GLU A 30 12.69 -8.56 12.79
N PRO A 31 12.95 -9.73 12.16
CA PRO A 31 12.06 -10.28 11.14
C PRO A 31 10.84 -10.96 11.76
N GLY A 32 9.65 -10.66 11.21
CA GLY A 32 8.43 -11.43 11.34
C GLY A 32 8.24 -12.37 10.14
N SER A 33 7.06 -12.96 9.96
CA SER A 33 6.72 -13.74 8.75
C SER A 33 6.40 -12.85 7.55
N HIS A 34 5.72 -11.72 7.76
CA HIS A 34 5.32 -10.78 6.70
C HIS A 34 5.86 -9.37 6.89
N ALA A 35 6.62 -9.14 7.94
CA ALA A 35 7.12 -7.82 8.27
C ALA A 35 8.53 -7.89 8.83
N ALA A 36 9.25 -6.77 8.82
CA ALA A 36 10.50 -6.61 9.53
C ALA A 36 10.54 -5.24 10.20
N ALA A 37 10.90 -5.21 11.46
CA ALA A 37 11.13 -3.96 12.20
C ALA A 37 12.62 -3.62 12.14
N PHE A 38 12.92 -2.43 11.62
CA PHE A 38 14.25 -1.87 11.54
C PHE A 38 14.43 -0.86 12.67
N ARG A 39 15.55 -0.95 13.38
CA ARG A 39 15.94 0.00 14.41
C ARG A 39 17.39 0.43 14.17
N TRP A 40 17.71 1.68 14.42
CA TRP A 40 19.07 2.19 14.29
C TRP A 40 19.38 3.26 15.30
N THR A 41 20.68 3.40 15.55
CA THR A 41 21.26 4.54 16.27
C THR A 41 22.42 5.10 15.46
N THR A 42 22.62 6.41 15.52
CA THR A 42 23.73 7.11 14.88
C THR A 42 24.56 7.86 15.93
N SER A 43 25.85 8.05 15.68
CA SER A 43 26.75 8.77 16.59
C SER A 43 26.42 10.26 16.71
N ALA A 44 25.63 10.81 15.78
CA ALA A 44 25.17 12.20 15.78
C ALA A 44 23.82 12.28 15.04
N PRO A 45 23.00 13.34 15.25
CA PRO A 45 21.76 13.51 14.51
C PRO A 45 21.99 13.43 13.00
N ALA A 46 21.22 12.58 12.32
CA ALA A 46 21.33 12.32 10.89
C ALA A 46 19.95 11.99 10.28
N THR A 47 19.77 12.25 9.00
CA THR A 47 18.67 11.71 8.24
C THR A 47 18.98 10.28 7.84
N THR A 48 18.01 9.38 7.94
CA THR A 48 18.23 7.95 7.63
C THR A 48 17.24 7.46 6.58
N THR A 49 17.73 6.66 5.63
CA THR A 49 16.91 5.91 4.66
C THR A 49 17.13 4.43 4.86
N VAL A 50 16.08 3.64 4.63
CA VAL A 50 16.15 2.17 4.64
C VAL A 50 15.74 1.68 3.26
N GLU A 51 16.60 0.90 2.64
CA GLU A 51 16.36 0.23 1.35
C GLU A 51 16.38 -1.27 1.60
N VAL A 52 15.44 -2.00 1.00
CA VAL A 52 15.30 -3.45 1.15
C VAL A 52 15.05 -4.07 -0.22
N GLY A 53 15.51 -5.27 -0.43
CA GLY A 53 15.27 -6.01 -1.67
C GLY A 53 15.78 -7.44 -1.59
N ARG A 54 15.52 -8.25 -2.61
CA ARG A 54 16.02 -9.63 -2.71
C ARG A 54 17.45 -9.70 -3.23
N ASN A 55 17.93 -8.61 -3.80
CA ASN A 55 19.27 -8.48 -4.37
C ASN A 55 19.83 -7.08 -4.11
N ASP A 56 21.00 -6.77 -4.68
CA ASP A 56 21.70 -5.50 -4.48
C ASP A 56 21.02 -4.29 -5.14
N ALA A 57 20.01 -4.50 -5.98
CA ALA A 57 19.19 -3.41 -6.52
C ALA A 57 18.20 -2.85 -5.50
N PHE A 58 17.99 -3.54 -4.39
CA PHE A 58 17.08 -3.24 -3.27
C PHE A 58 15.60 -3.12 -3.69
N GLY A 59 15.17 -2.13 -4.40
CA GLY A 59 13.82 -2.00 -4.97
C GLY A 59 12.72 -1.52 -4.02
N ILE A 60 12.82 -1.76 -2.72
CA ILE A 60 11.87 -1.33 -1.70
C ILE A 60 12.51 -0.22 -0.88
N TRP A 61 11.85 0.92 -0.78
CA TRP A 61 12.38 2.09 -0.09
C TRP A 61 11.51 2.48 1.10
N LEU A 62 12.11 2.56 2.28
CA LEU A 62 11.53 3.22 3.42
C LEU A 62 12.34 4.50 3.67
N ARG A 63 11.75 5.66 3.44
CA ARG A 63 12.34 6.90 3.94
C ARG A 63 11.83 7.13 5.35
N ALA A 64 12.75 7.10 6.29
CA ALA A 64 12.49 7.68 7.59
C ALA A 64 12.31 9.19 7.45
N PRO A 65 11.54 9.84 8.36
CA PRO A 65 11.25 11.25 8.29
C PRO A 65 12.52 12.11 8.23
N THR A 66 12.42 13.24 7.57
CA THR A 66 13.46 14.19 7.21
C THR A 66 14.10 14.93 8.38
N ARG A 67 13.73 14.65 9.64
CA ARG A 67 14.42 15.21 10.80
C ARG A 67 15.65 14.39 11.15
N GLU A 68 16.76 15.10 11.31
CA GLU A 68 17.96 14.51 11.87
C GLU A 68 17.69 14.01 13.30
N ARG A 69 17.97 12.72 13.53
CA ARG A 69 17.82 12.05 14.82
C ARG A 69 19.02 11.15 15.06
N VAL A 70 19.28 10.87 16.33
CA VAL A 70 20.30 9.89 16.74
C VAL A 70 19.77 8.47 16.76
N ASP A 71 18.46 8.29 16.75
CA ASP A 71 17.79 7.00 16.73
C ASP A 71 16.58 7.00 15.79
N GLY A 72 16.18 5.83 15.34
CA GLY A 72 15.00 5.69 14.52
C GLY A 72 14.47 4.27 14.47
N ARG A 73 13.23 4.18 13.98
CA ARG A 73 12.50 2.94 13.79
C ARG A 73 11.71 3.02 12.48
N ALA A 74 11.71 1.91 11.74
CA ALA A 74 10.84 1.73 10.57
C ALA A 74 10.26 0.31 10.60
N LEU A 75 9.03 0.16 10.15
CA LEU A 75 8.37 -1.13 9.97
C LEU A 75 8.09 -1.32 8.48
N LEU A 76 8.59 -2.41 7.91
CA LEU A 76 8.29 -2.85 6.56
C LEU A 76 7.34 -4.04 6.63
N GLY A 77 6.14 -3.89 6.07
CA GLY A 77 5.15 -4.95 5.93
C GLY A 77 5.14 -5.58 4.55
N SER A 78 4.26 -6.56 4.35
CA SER A 78 4.01 -7.23 3.06
C SER A 78 5.24 -7.92 2.47
N LEU A 79 6.11 -8.43 3.31
CA LEU A 79 7.22 -9.29 2.93
C LEU A 79 6.73 -10.70 2.69
N GLU A 80 7.47 -11.47 1.90
CA GLU A 80 7.21 -12.90 1.73
C GLU A 80 7.85 -13.70 2.86
N PRO A 81 7.15 -14.72 3.37
CA PRO A 81 7.69 -15.61 4.41
C PRO A 81 8.89 -16.43 3.91
N SER A 82 9.69 -16.93 4.85
CA SER A 82 10.86 -17.78 4.56
C SER A 82 11.77 -17.23 3.46
N THR A 83 11.79 -15.89 3.30
CA THR A 83 12.49 -15.21 2.22
C THR A 83 13.63 -14.37 2.77
N THR A 84 14.81 -14.52 2.18
CA THR A 84 15.97 -13.71 2.54
C THR A 84 15.95 -12.39 1.77
N TYR A 85 16.08 -11.31 2.53
CA TYR A 85 16.19 -9.95 2.03
C TYR A 85 17.52 -9.35 2.41
N ARG A 86 18.02 -8.47 1.54
CA ARG A 86 19.14 -7.58 1.85
C ARG A 86 18.58 -6.21 2.23
N TYR A 87 19.28 -5.53 3.14
CA TYR A 87 18.93 -4.15 3.49
C TYR A 87 20.17 -3.26 3.47
N ARG A 88 19.94 -1.99 3.22
CA ARG A 88 20.90 -0.91 3.38
C ARG A 88 20.24 0.24 4.15
N MET A 89 20.77 0.56 5.31
CA MET A 89 20.39 1.75 6.06
C MET A 89 21.48 2.81 5.87
N THR A 90 21.11 3.95 5.29
CA THR A 90 22.05 5.03 5.00
C THR A 90 21.72 6.23 5.86
N ALA A 91 22.67 6.65 6.70
CA ALA A 91 22.59 7.88 7.48
C ALA A 91 23.39 9.00 6.79
N ARG A 92 22.81 10.20 6.74
CA ARG A 92 23.41 11.39 6.12
C ARG A 92 23.37 12.58 7.08
N ARG A 93 24.51 13.26 7.20
CA ARG A 93 24.67 14.51 7.96
C ARG A 93 25.58 15.45 7.18
N GLY A 94 25.01 16.46 6.52
CA GLY A 94 25.77 17.28 5.59
C GLY A 94 26.47 16.42 4.53
N PRO A 95 27.80 16.56 4.32
CA PRO A 95 28.55 15.77 3.37
C PRO A 95 28.84 14.33 3.85
N SER A 96 28.70 14.05 5.14
CA SER A 96 29.01 12.74 5.72
C SER A 96 27.89 11.75 5.42
N VAL A 97 28.27 10.59 4.87
CA VAL A 97 27.35 9.49 4.53
C VAL A 97 27.94 8.19 5.06
N VAL A 98 27.14 7.42 5.76
CA VAL A 98 27.53 6.08 6.26
C VAL A 98 26.36 5.11 6.03
N SER A 99 26.66 3.86 5.75
CA SER A 99 25.64 2.83 5.55
C SER A 99 25.96 1.58 6.37
N ALA A 100 24.91 0.99 6.94
CA ALA A 100 24.90 -0.38 7.44
C ALA A 100 24.18 -1.26 6.43
N ILE A 101 24.84 -2.33 6.00
CA ILE A 101 24.30 -3.31 5.03
C ILE A 101 24.26 -4.65 5.72
N GLY A 102 23.20 -5.41 5.48
CA GLY A 102 23.02 -6.74 6.03
C GLY A 102 21.93 -7.53 5.32
N THR A 103 21.67 -8.70 5.85
CA THR A 103 20.59 -9.57 5.40
C THR A 103 19.71 -9.95 6.58
N PHE A 104 18.46 -10.28 6.31
CA PHE A 104 17.57 -10.95 7.23
C PHE A 104 16.70 -11.93 6.47
N THR A 105 16.25 -12.97 7.15
CA THR A 105 15.29 -13.92 6.58
C THR A 105 13.99 -13.80 7.37
N THR A 106 12.88 -13.59 6.66
CA THR A 106 11.56 -13.61 7.28
C THR A 106 11.27 -14.99 7.88
N ARG A 107 10.48 -15.02 8.94
CA ARG A 107 10.06 -16.27 9.57
C ARG A 107 9.17 -17.06 8.60
N PRO A 108 9.14 -18.40 8.69
CA PRO A 108 8.13 -19.20 8.00
C PRO A 108 6.74 -18.80 8.50
N PHE A 109 5.71 -19.09 7.71
CA PHE A 109 4.35 -19.06 8.24
C PHE A 109 4.26 -20.01 9.43
N PRO A 110 3.60 -19.59 10.52
CA PRO A 110 3.21 -20.53 11.56
C PRO A 110 2.27 -21.59 10.98
N GLU A 111 2.20 -22.75 11.57
CA GLU A 111 1.24 -23.79 11.16
C GLU A 111 -0.20 -23.28 11.22
N TRP A 112 -0.48 -22.36 12.13
CA TRP A 112 -1.75 -21.66 12.27
C TRP A 112 -1.59 -20.20 11.90
N THR A 113 -2.21 -19.78 10.79
CA THR A 113 -2.25 -18.38 10.36
C THR A 113 -3.50 -17.72 10.93
N VAL A 114 -3.32 -16.61 11.64
CA VAL A 114 -4.40 -15.84 12.24
C VAL A 114 -4.67 -14.59 11.44
N GLY A 115 -5.91 -14.43 10.98
CA GLY A 115 -6.39 -13.19 10.36
C GLY A 115 -7.30 -12.42 11.31
N ALA A 116 -7.18 -11.10 11.35
CA ALA A 116 -8.08 -10.21 12.08
C ALA A 116 -8.17 -8.84 11.39
N VAL A 117 -9.29 -8.15 11.51
CA VAL A 117 -9.41 -6.74 11.14
C VAL A 117 -9.46 -5.92 12.42
N ILE A 118 -8.48 -5.04 12.61
CA ILE A 118 -8.32 -4.14 13.75
C ILE A 118 -8.14 -2.73 13.21
N ASP A 119 -8.94 -1.79 13.68
CA ASP A 119 -8.87 -0.38 13.28
C ASP A 119 -8.81 -0.20 11.74
N ARG A 120 -9.74 -0.84 11.04
CA ARG A 120 -9.85 -0.82 9.58
C ARG A 120 -8.63 -1.42 8.85
N THR A 121 -7.79 -2.19 9.52
CA THR A 121 -6.57 -2.78 8.97
C THR A 121 -6.62 -4.29 9.11
N LEU A 122 -6.37 -5.01 8.01
CA LEU A 122 -6.13 -6.44 8.07
C LEU A 122 -4.80 -6.71 8.79
N HIS A 123 -4.84 -7.60 9.74
CA HIS A 123 -3.67 -8.15 10.42
C HIS A 123 -3.54 -9.62 10.11
N VAL A 124 -2.33 -10.05 9.86
CA VAL A 124 -1.97 -11.47 9.72
C VAL A 124 -0.92 -11.78 10.77
N ASP A 125 -1.19 -12.76 11.63
CA ASP A 125 -0.35 -13.11 12.78
C ASP A 125 0.02 -11.89 13.65
N GLY A 126 -0.96 -11.01 13.86
CA GLY A 126 -0.83 -9.80 14.66
C GLY A 126 -0.08 -8.65 14.00
N GLN A 127 0.35 -8.78 12.74
CA GLN A 127 1.06 -7.74 12.01
C GLN A 127 0.14 -7.04 10.99
N PRO A 128 0.18 -5.71 10.88
CA PRO A 128 -0.54 -4.99 9.84
C PRO A 128 -0.19 -5.51 8.45
N PHE A 129 -1.20 -5.81 7.65
CA PHE A 129 -1.04 -6.45 6.37
C PHE A 129 -1.82 -5.69 5.30
N PHE A 130 -1.14 -5.22 4.25
CA PHE A 130 -1.79 -4.63 3.07
C PHE A 130 -1.98 -5.74 2.03
N PRO A 131 -3.20 -6.26 1.83
CA PRO A 131 -3.45 -7.33 0.88
C PRO A 131 -3.31 -6.83 -0.56
N ARG A 132 -2.57 -7.59 -1.36
CA ARG A 132 -2.43 -7.48 -2.81
C ARG A 132 -2.91 -8.81 -3.36
N MET A 133 -4.11 -8.82 -3.90
CA MET A 133 -4.91 -10.03 -4.06
C MET A 133 -5.03 -10.44 -5.53
N VAL A 134 -5.37 -11.71 -5.72
CA VAL A 134 -5.88 -12.27 -6.96
C VAL A 134 -7.05 -13.19 -6.64
N TYR A 135 -8.04 -13.24 -7.53
CA TYR A 135 -9.25 -14.05 -7.38
C TYR A 135 -9.26 -15.22 -8.35
N GLY A 136 -9.63 -16.40 -7.84
CA GLY A 136 -9.89 -17.60 -8.66
C GLY A 136 -8.71 -18.07 -9.51
N GLN A 137 -7.47 -17.73 -9.15
CA GLN A 137 -6.31 -18.07 -9.97
C GLN A 137 -6.01 -19.57 -9.94
N CYS A 138 -5.63 -20.11 -11.08
CA CYS A 138 -5.16 -21.48 -11.22
C CYS A 138 -3.71 -21.63 -10.75
N ASP A 139 -3.36 -22.82 -10.23
CA ASP A 139 -2.05 -23.13 -9.65
C ASP A 139 -0.87 -22.93 -10.61
N TRP A 140 -1.07 -23.18 -11.90
CA TRP A 140 -0.04 -22.95 -12.93
C TRP A 140 0.35 -21.47 -13.10
N ALA A 141 -0.50 -20.54 -12.68
CA ALA A 141 -0.22 -19.09 -12.74
C ALA A 141 0.34 -18.52 -11.42
N TYR A 142 0.40 -19.30 -10.34
CA TYR A 142 0.84 -18.82 -9.02
C TYR A 142 2.25 -18.24 -9.04
N GLN A 143 3.18 -18.84 -9.79
CA GLN A 143 4.55 -18.32 -9.82
C GLN A 143 4.60 -16.89 -10.39
N GLN A 144 3.89 -16.61 -11.48
CA GLN A 144 3.83 -15.26 -12.07
C GLN A 144 3.28 -14.23 -11.09
N SER A 145 2.18 -14.55 -10.40
CA SER A 145 1.56 -13.62 -9.46
C SER A 145 2.38 -13.44 -8.17
N LEU A 146 3.03 -14.50 -7.69
CA LEU A 146 3.97 -14.40 -6.57
C LEU A 146 5.17 -13.52 -6.92
N ASP A 147 5.74 -13.67 -8.12
CA ASP A 147 6.84 -12.83 -8.60
C ASP A 147 6.39 -11.37 -8.79
N ALA A 148 5.13 -11.17 -9.13
CA ALA A 148 4.52 -9.85 -9.17
C ALA A 148 4.14 -9.30 -7.77
N GLY A 149 4.41 -10.04 -6.69
CA GLY A 149 4.23 -9.58 -5.32
C GLY A 149 2.80 -9.69 -4.80
N VAL A 150 1.96 -10.56 -5.38
CA VAL A 150 0.67 -10.95 -4.78
C VAL A 150 0.94 -11.68 -3.46
N ASN A 151 0.18 -11.37 -2.43
CA ASN A 151 0.37 -11.92 -1.09
C ASN A 151 -0.89 -12.51 -0.45
N LEU A 152 -2.04 -12.40 -1.13
CA LEU A 152 -3.30 -13.02 -0.72
C LEU A 152 -4.01 -13.59 -1.94
N TYR A 153 -4.42 -14.85 -1.84
CA TYR A 153 -5.15 -15.58 -2.89
C TYR A 153 -6.57 -15.87 -2.42
N MET A 154 -7.53 -15.38 -3.18
CA MET A 154 -8.95 -15.53 -2.89
C MET A 154 -9.54 -16.61 -3.80
N GLY A 155 -9.56 -17.85 -3.30
CA GLY A 155 -10.03 -19.02 -4.03
C GLY A 155 -9.11 -19.50 -5.15
N SER A 156 -9.47 -20.64 -5.73
CA SER A 156 -8.85 -21.24 -6.90
C SER A 156 -9.88 -21.52 -7.99
N GLY A 157 -9.57 -21.14 -9.22
CA GLY A 157 -10.43 -21.42 -10.37
C GLY A 157 -10.33 -22.84 -10.90
N CYS A 158 -9.26 -23.57 -10.58
CA CYS A 158 -8.93 -24.85 -11.23
C CYS A 158 -8.74 -26.02 -10.26
N SER A 159 -8.76 -25.77 -8.95
CA SER A 159 -8.46 -26.80 -7.97
C SER A 159 -9.29 -26.64 -6.69
N THR A 160 -9.14 -27.59 -5.77
CA THR A 160 -9.78 -27.50 -4.46
C THR A 160 -9.01 -26.54 -3.55
N PRO A 161 -9.64 -26.01 -2.48
CA PRO A 161 -8.95 -25.20 -1.48
C PRO A 161 -7.70 -25.87 -0.89
N TRP A 162 -7.67 -27.18 -0.75
CA TRP A 162 -6.51 -27.93 -0.27
C TRP A 162 -5.28 -27.75 -1.16
N VAL A 163 -5.45 -27.87 -2.47
CA VAL A 163 -4.36 -27.67 -3.43
C VAL A 163 -3.82 -26.24 -3.35
N GLN A 164 -4.72 -25.26 -3.26
CA GLN A 164 -4.34 -23.87 -3.07
C GLN A 164 -3.53 -23.67 -1.79
N LEU A 165 -4.03 -24.16 -0.65
CA LEU A 165 -3.37 -24.01 0.63
C LEU A 165 -1.99 -24.69 0.65
N ASP A 166 -1.88 -25.89 0.13
CA ASP A 166 -0.60 -26.62 0.06
C ASP A 166 0.42 -25.94 -0.86
N ALA A 167 -0.03 -25.39 -1.98
CA ALA A 167 0.85 -24.71 -2.94
C ALA A 167 1.35 -23.35 -2.43
N LEU A 168 0.54 -22.65 -1.62
CA LEU A 168 0.81 -21.25 -1.25
C LEU A 168 1.25 -21.05 0.20
N ARG A 169 1.02 -22.00 1.10
CA ARG A 169 1.16 -21.86 2.56
C ARG A 169 2.48 -21.23 3.05
N ALA A 170 3.56 -21.43 2.33
CA ALA A 170 4.88 -20.89 2.69
C ALA A 170 5.20 -19.56 1.98
N ARG A 171 4.32 -19.07 1.10
CA ARG A 171 4.61 -17.94 0.21
C ARG A 171 3.57 -16.83 0.23
N ALA A 172 2.31 -17.18 0.48
CA ALA A 172 1.20 -16.23 0.53
C ALA A 172 0.09 -16.74 1.45
N VAL A 173 -0.78 -15.84 1.91
CA VAL A 173 -1.98 -16.22 2.65
C VAL A 173 -3.14 -16.48 1.69
N SER A 174 -4.13 -17.24 2.16
CA SER A 174 -5.31 -17.59 1.37
C SER A 174 -6.60 -17.23 2.09
N ALA A 175 -7.60 -16.80 1.34
CA ALA A 175 -9.00 -16.84 1.72
C ALA A 175 -9.69 -17.92 0.87
N ILE A 176 -10.55 -18.74 1.47
CA ILE A 176 -11.24 -19.84 0.81
C ILE A 176 -12.75 -19.58 0.70
N PRO A 177 -13.50 -20.23 -0.20
CA PRO A 177 -14.94 -20.06 -0.25
C PRO A 177 -15.59 -20.39 1.09
N ALA A 178 -16.59 -19.62 1.49
CA ALA A 178 -17.31 -19.82 2.76
C ALA A 178 -17.97 -21.20 2.87
N ALA A 179 -18.30 -21.84 1.74
CA ALA A 179 -18.80 -23.22 1.70
C ALA A 179 -17.79 -24.26 2.19
N TRP A 180 -16.50 -23.93 2.24
CA TRP A 180 -15.40 -24.79 2.66
C TRP A 180 -14.79 -24.38 4.02
N LYS A 181 -15.49 -23.58 4.81
CA LYS A 181 -15.01 -23.04 6.09
C LYS A 181 -14.47 -24.10 7.05
N ASP A 182 -15.04 -25.30 7.05
CA ASP A 182 -14.65 -26.40 7.93
C ASP A 182 -13.35 -27.10 7.48
N VAL A 183 -12.88 -26.79 6.28
CA VAL A 183 -11.64 -27.30 5.68
C VAL A 183 -10.42 -26.46 6.08
N ALA A 184 -10.64 -25.20 6.41
CA ALA A 184 -9.56 -24.25 6.74
C ALA A 184 -9.09 -24.44 8.19
N ASP A 185 -8.33 -25.46 8.45
CA ASP A 185 -7.76 -25.77 9.76
C ASP A 185 -6.47 -25.00 10.09
N GLY A 186 -6.24 -23.85 9.46
CA GLY A 186 -5.14 -22.97 9.84
C GLY A 186 -3.92 -22.95 8.92
N ARG A 187 -3.87 -23.76 7.90
CA ARG A 187 -2.69 -23.89 7.01
C ARG A 187 -2.56 -22.79 5.98
N GLY A 188 -2.33 -21.54 6.42
CA GLY A 188 -2.20 -20.38 5.54
C GLY A 188 -3.54 -19.74 5.15
N ALA A 189 -4.69 -20.30 5.57
CA ALA A 189 -5.99 -19.67 5.40
C ALA A 189 -6.24 -18.66 6.51
N ILE A 190 -6.32 -17.39 6.17
CA ILE A 190 -6.64 -16.31 7.11
C ILE A 190 -8.15 -16.07 7.23
N GLY A 191 -8.95 -16.66 6.38
CA GLY A 191 -10.38 -16.46 6.38
C GLY A 191 -11.08 -17.09 5.20
N TRP A 192 -12.30 -16.66 4.97
CA TRP A 192 -13.16 -17.09 3.87
C TRP A 192 -13.88 -15.91 3.21
N TYR A 193 -14.34 -16.13 1.99
CA TYR A 193 -15.11 -15.13 1.25
C TYR A 193 -16.50 -15.65 0.91
N HIS A 194 -17.45 -14.73 0.89
CA HIS A 194 -18.83 -14.97 0.48
C HIS A 194 -18.98 -15.06 -1.04
N LEU A 195 -20.22 -15.33 -1.49
CA LEU A 195 -20.61 -15.22 -2.88
C LEU A 195 -20.13 -13.90 -3.46
N ASP A 196 -19.45 -13.97 -4.60
CA ASP A 196 -18.96 -12.82 -5.33
C ASP A 196 -20.12 -11.97 -5.87
N GLU A 197 -20.00 -10.65 -5.76
CA GLU A 197 -21.06 -9.70 -6.14
C GLU A 197 -22.46 -10.10 -5.63
N ALA A 198 -22.53 -10.54 -4.38
CA ALA A 198 -23.75 -11.08 -3.78
C ALA A 198 -24.96 -10.15 -3.89
N ASP A 199 -24.75 -8.84 -3.92
CA ASP A 199 -25.77 -7.80 -4.07
C ASP A 199 -26.49 -7.80 -5.42
N LEU A 200 -25.98 -8.55 -6.42
CA LEU A 200 -26.65 -8.78 -7.69
C LEU A 200 -27.68 -9.93 -7.63
N TYR A 201 -27.47 -10.91 -6.75
CA TYR A 201 -28.15 -12.19 -6.84
C TYR A 201 -29.04 -12.50 -5.63
N VAL A 202 -28.65 -12.03 -4.45
CA VAL A 202 -29.31 -12.41 -3.19
C VAL A 202 -29.52 -11.19 -2.28
N ARG A 203 -30.41 -11.33 -1.30
CA ARG A 203 -30.50 -10.37 -0.19
C ARG A 203 -29.49 -10.72 0.90
N PRO A 204 -29.11 -9.76 1.76
CA PRO A 204 -28.10 -10.00 2.82
C PRO A 204 -28.44 -11.18 3.72
N GLU A 205 -29.74 -11.43 3.98
CA GLU A 205 -30.21 -12.50 4.86
C GLU A 205 -29.89 -13.90 4.32
N ALA A 206 -29.69 -14.03 3.00
CA ALA A 206 -29.31 -15.29 2.36
C ALA A 206 -27.82 -15.63 2.50
N LEU A 207 -26.97 -14.63 2.87
CA LEU A 207 -25.58 -14.91 3.15
C LEU A 207 -25.46 -15.57 4.52
N PRO A 208 -24.63 -16.62 4.63
CA PRO A 208 -24.34 -17.22 5.93
C PRO A 208 -23.88 -16.15 6.92
N PHE A 209 -24.60 -16.01 8.01
CA PHE A 209 -24.09 -15.25 9.14
C PHE A 209 -23.19 -16.18 9.94
N HIS A 210 -21.94 -15.87 10.04
CA HIS A 210 -20.97 -16.55 10.89
C HIS A 210 -20.83 -15.76 12.19
N PRO A 211 -21.68 -16.01 13.20
CA PRO A 211 -21.45 -15.48 14.54
C PRO A 211 -20.46 -16.40 15.26
N PRO A 212 -19.66 -15.89 16.10
CA PRO A 212 -18.92 -14.65 15.96
C PRO A 212 -17.48 -14.97 15.52
N TRP A 213 -17.09 -14.43 14.37
CA TRP A 213 -15.70 -14.29 13.99
C TRP A 213 -14.79 -13.85 15.14
N GLN A 214 -15.33 -13.27 16.20
CA GLN A 214 -14.63 -13.00 17.46
C GLN A 214 -13.99 -14.24 18.12
N GLN A 215 -14.40 -15.44 17.74
CA GLN A 215 -13.83 -16.68 18.29
C GLN A 215 -12.94 -17.46 17.32
N SER A 216 -12.94 -17.13 16.03
CA SER A 216 -12.32 -18.01 15.02
C SER A 216 -10.95 -17.56 14.53
N HIS A 217 -10.48 -16.39 14.88
CA HIS A 217 -9.23 -15.81 14.32
C HIS A 217 -9.20 -15.85 12.77
N ARG A 218 -10.36 -15.66 12.13
CA ARG A 218 -10.57 -15.71 10.69
C ARG A 218 -11.26 -14.46 10.21
N VAL A 219 -10.88 -13.98 9.05
CA VAL A 219 -11.45 -12.79 8.40
C VAL A 219 -12.49 -13.22 7.37
N THR A 220 -13.63 -12.57 7.38
CA THR A 220 -14.65 -12.76 6.36
C THR A 220 -14.55 -11.66 5.33
N PHE A 221 -14.45 -12.03 4.06
CA PHE A 221 -14.39 -11.13 2.91
C PHE A 221 -15.71 -11.15 2.16
N LEU A 222 -16.15 -9.99 1.69
CA LEU A 222 -17.31 -9.84 0.81
C LEU A 222 -16.98 -8.81 -0.28
N THR A 223 -17.08 -9.21 -1.53
CA THR A 223 -17.03 -8.31 -2.68
C THR A 223 -18.44 -7.88 -3.06
N LEU A 224 -18.66 -6.59 -3.21
CA LEU A 224 -19.89 -5.99 -3.73
C LEU A 224 -19.66 -5.52 -5.16
N SER A 225 -20.72 -5.55 -5.96
CA SER A 225 -20.68 -5.04 -7.33
C SER A 225 -20.54 -3.51 -7.37
N GLY A 226 -20.22 -2.97 -8.55
CA GLY A 226 -20.17 -1.53 -8.80
C GLY A 226 -21.47 -0.77 -8.51
N HIS A 227 -22.58 -1.47 -8.27
CA HIS A 227 -23.89 -0.88 -7.92
C HIS A 227 -23.91 -0.22 -6.54
N VAL A 228 -22.96 -0.52 -5.65
CA VAL A 228 -22.82 0.18 -4.37
C VAL A 228 -22.55 1.67 -4.57
N TYR A 229 -21.88 2.04 -5.65
CA TYR A 229 -21.60 3.43 -5.98
C TYR A 229 -22.86 4.17 -6.42
N SER A 230 -23.15 5.31 -5.77
CA SER A 230 -24.37 6.10 -6.00
C SER A 230 -24.49 6.63 -7.43
N GLY A 231 -23.36 6.84 -8.12
CA GLY A 231 -23.31 7.28 -9.51
C GLY A 231 -23.46 6.16 -10.53
N SER A 232 -23.63 4.89 -10.10
CA SER A 232 -23.91 3.75 -10.99
C SER A 232 -25.41 3.49 -11.15
N ALA A 233 -25.76 2.47 -11.94
CA ALA A 233 -27.13 1.95 -11.99
C ALA A 233 -27.59 1.52 -10.59
N GLY A 234 -28.89 1.58 -10.32
CA GLY A 234 -29.45 1.13 -9.05
C GLY A 234 -29.27 -0.38 -8.85
N PRO A 235 -28.98 -0.85 -7.62
CA PRO A 235 -28.83 -2.28 -7.33
C PRO A 235 -30.20 -2.99 -7.40
N PRO A 236 -30.23 -4.29 -7.76
CA PRO A 236 -31.48 -5.06 -7.93
C PRO A 236 -32.43 -5.02 -6.72
N PHE A 237 -31.87 -4.99 -5.51
CA PHE A 237 -32.63 -5.00 -4.26
C PHE A 237 -32.73 -3.61 -3.59
N GLY A 238 -32.32 -2.56 -4.27
CA GLY A 238 -32.29 -1.20 -3.74
C GLY A 238 -31.10 -0.95 -2.77
N ARG A 239 -30.80 0.33 -2.54
CA ARG A 239 -29.62 0.73 -1.72
C ARG A 239 -29.74 0.45 -0.23
N SER A 240 -30.97 0.26 0.27
CA SER A 240 -31.22 -0.04 1.68
C SER A 240 -30.68 -1.40 2.15
N VAL A 241 -30.31 -2.29 1.23
CA VAL A 241 -29.74 -3.61 1.58
C VAL A 241 -28.26 -3.56 2.01
N TYR A 242 -27.51 -2.53 1.61
CA TYR A 242 -26.06 -2.49 1.82
C TYR A 242 -25.61 -2.55 3.29
N PRO A 243 -26.27 -1.89 4.26
CA PRO A 243 -25.91 -2.09 5.66
C PRO A 243 -26.00 -3.55 6.12
N GLY A 244 -26.95 -4.30 5.58
CA GLY A 244 -27.09 -5.75 5.84
C GLY A 244 -25.93 -6.56 5.28
N PHE A 245 -25.45 -6.26 4.07
CA PHE A 245 -24.25 -6.89 3.49
C PHE A 245 -23.00 -6.54 4.28
N ILE A 246 -22.80 -5.25 4.58
CA ILE A 246 -21.65 -4.77 5.35
C ILE A 246 -21.57 -5.45 6.73
N ALA A 247 -22.71 -5.68 7.37
CA ALA A 247 -22.74 -6.38 8.65
C ALA A 247 -22.27 -7.84 8.59
N ARG A 248 -22.13 -8.43 7.39
CA ARG A 248 -21.82 -9.85 7.18
C ARG A 248 -20.34 -10.14 6.94
N ALA A 249 -19.48 -9.12 6.86
CA ALA A 249 -18.07 -9.34 6.60
C ALA A 249 -17.17 -8.37 7.39
N ASP A 250 -15.92 -8.75 7.58
CA ASP A 250 -14.89 -7.96 8.26
C ASP A 250 -14.17 -7.04 7.27
N MET A 251 -14.06 -7.49 6.03
CA MET A 251 -13.40 -6.76 4.95
C MET A 251 -14.29 -6.72 3.72
N ILE A 252 -14.61 -5.51 3.25
CA ILE A 252 -15.58 -5.29 2.17
C ILE A 252 -14.85 -4.84 0.91
N GLY A 253 -15.10 -5.53 -0.18
CA GLY A 253 -14.54 -5.24 -1.50
C GLY A 253 -15.52 -4.60 -2.45
N LEU A 254 -14.99 -4.06 -3.52
CA LEU A 254 -15.74 -3.40 -4.58
C LEU A 254 -15.23 -3.84 -5.95
N ASP A 255 -16.15 -4.31 -6.78
CA ASP A 255 -15.97 -4.52 -8.21
C ASP A 255 -16.49 -3.32 -8.98
N LEU A 256 -15.58 -2.49 -9.48
CA LEU A 256 -15.93 -1.37 -10.33
C LEU A 256 -14.88 -1.23 -11.44
N TYR A 257 -15.29 -1.51 -12.67
CA TYR A 257 -14.43 -1.65 -13.83
C TYR A 257 -14.82 -0.65 -14.93
N PRO A 258 -14.22 0.56 -14.94
CA PRO A 258 -14.59 1.62 -15.88
C PRO A 258 -14.39 1.23 -17.34
N LEU A 259 -13.28 0.55 -17.66
CA LEU A 259 -12.95 0.20 -19.05
C LEU A 259 -13.69 -1.05 -19.51
N GLN A 260 -13.68 -2.13 -18.71
CA GLN A 260 -14.07 -3.46 -19.16
C GLN A 260 -15.53 -3.81 -18.88
N VAL A 261 -16.21 -3.11 -17.94
CA VAL A 261 -17.63 -3.31 -17.64
C VAL A 261 -18.46 -2.10 -18.05
N TRP A 262 -18.02 -0.89 -17.73
CA TRP A 262 -18.76 0.32 -18.13
C TRP A 262 -18.45 0.78 -19.56
N CYS A 263 -17.42 0.25 -20.20
CA CYS A 263 -16.91 0.63 -21.51
C CYS A 263 -16.62 2.14 -21.65
N ARG A 264 -16.07 2.76 -20.59
CA ARG A 264 -15.91 4.21 -20.48
C ARG A 264 -14.50 4.63 -20.09
N ARG A 265 -13.76 5.22 -21.03
CA ARG A 265 -12.42 5.79 -20.76
C ARG A 265 -12.43 7.05 -19.89
N ASP A 266 -13.55 7.71 -19.74
CA ASP A 266 -13.69 8.94 -18.96
C ASP A 266 -14.14 8.70 -17.50
N ALA A 267 -14.34 7.45 -17.10
CA ALA A 267 -14.95 7.12 -15.83
C ALA A 267 -13.94 6.81 -14.68
N PHE A 268 -12.64 7.07 -14.85
CA PHE A 268 -11.62 6.81 -13.80
C PHE A 268 -11.93 7.50 -12.46
N ARG A 269 -12.59 8.66 -12.52
CA ARG A 269 -13.04 9.37 -11.32
C ARG A 269 -13.91 8.51 -10.42
N ALA A 270 -14.74 7.64 -11.00
CA ALA A 270 -15.64 6.77 -10.27
C ALA A 270 -14.91 5.79 -9.36
N VAL A 271 -13.69 5.31 -9.75
CA VAL A 271 -12.87 4.43 -8.91
C VAL A 271 -12.61 5.05 -7.53
N TYR A 272 -12.18 6.31 -7.51
CA TYR A 272 -11.95 7.03 -6.26
C TYR A 272 -13.25 7.30 -5.49
N GLU A 273 -14.29 7.76 -6.18
CA GLU A 273 -15.54 8.17 -5.52
C GLU A 273 -16.31 6.98 -4.95
N ALA A 274 -16.38 5.88 -5.69
CA ALA A 274 -17.00 4.65 -5.23
C ALA A 274 -16.27 4.07 -4.00
N GLN A 275 -14.94 4.08 -4.04
CA GLN A 275 -14.15 3.61 -2.90
C GLN A 275 -14.32 4.51 -1.67
N ARG A 276 -14.44 5.83 -1.87
CA ARG A 276 -14.77 6.76 -0.77
C ARG A 276 -16.13 6.47 -0.17
N GLU A 277 -17.13 6.22 -1.02
CA GLU A 277 -18.49 5.88 -0.58
C GLU A 277 -18.50 4.54 0.17
N LEU A 278 -17.84 3.52 -0.38
CA LEU A 278 -17.70 2.23 0.29
C LEU A 278 -17.01 2.35 1.65
N ALA A 279 -15.90 3.09 1.74
CA ALA A 279 -15.18 3.28 2.99
C ALA A 279 -16.04 3.99 4.06
N ALA A 280 -16.89 4.92 3.64
CA ALA A 280 -17.86 5.60 4.55
C ALA A 280 -18.94 4.63 5.02
N LEU A 281 -19.47 3.79 4.14
CA LEU A 281 -20.49 2.78 4.48
C LEU A 281 -19.93 1.66 5.36
N ALA A 282 -18.69 1.24 5.11
CA ALA A 282 -18.05 0.15 5.83
C ALA A 282 -17.74 0.50 7.31
N GLY A 283 -17.62 1.78 7.63
CA GLY A 283 -17.38 2.25 9.00
C GLY A 283 -16.04 1.71 9.56
N PRO A 284 -16.04 0.87 10.62
CA PRO A 284 -14.83 0.36 11.24
C PRO A 284 -14.17 -0.81 10.47
N ARG A 285 -14.77 -1.27 9.37
CA ARG A 285 -14.28 -2.39 8.59
C ARG A 285 -13.21 -1.94 7.59
N ALA A 286 -12.30 -2.83 7.26
CA ALA A 286 -11.35 -2.61 6.18
C ALA A 286 -12.05 -2.70 4.81
N THR A 287 -11.55 -1.95 3.83
CA THR A 287 -12.08 -2.01 2.47
C THR A 287 -10.98 -2.32 1.47
N TYR A 288 -11.36 -2.94 0.35
CA TYR A 288 -10.46 -3.22 -0.78
C TYR A 288 -11.16 -2.95 -2.10
N GLN A 289 -10.40 -2.91 -3.18
CA GLN A 289 -10.96 -2.76 -4.53
C GLN A 289 -10.26 -3.68 -5.51
N TRP A 290 -11.04 -4.27 -6.39
CA TRP A 290 -10.55 -4.99 -7.56
C TRP A 290 -10.20 -4.01 -8.68
N ILE A 291 -9.07 -4.26 -9.31
CA ILE A 291 -8.48 -3.46 -10.39
C ILE A 291 -8.52 -4.27 -11.67
N GLU A 292 -9.06 -3.71 -12.73
CA GLU A 292 -9.11 -4.38 -14.04
C GLU A 292 -7.72 -4.45 -14.68
N VAL A 293 -7.25 -5.66 -14.96
CA VAL A 293 -5.89 -5.91 -15.49
C VAL A 293 -5.86 -6.72 -16.78
N GLY A 294 -7.02 -7.11 -17.29
CA GLY A 294 -7.18 -7.90 -18.49
C GLY A 294 -8.56 -7.70 -19.13
N ARG A 295 -8.75 -8.34 -20.27
CA ARG A 295 -10.04 -8.33 -20.96
C ARG A 295 -11.11 -9.09 -20.18
N MET A 296 -12.29 -8.48 -20.12
CA MET A 296 -13.50 -9.09 -19.61
C MET A 296 -14.55 -9.00 -20.71
N GLU A 297 -14.90 -9.79 -21.46
CA GLU A 297 -15.83 -9.95 -22.57
C GLU A 297 -17.07 -8.99 -22.68
N PHE A 298 -17.20 -7.99 -21.78
CA PHE A 298 -18.34 -7.05 -21.78
C PHE A 298 -18.22 -5.96 -22.85
N CYS A 299 -17.01 -5.52 -23.17
CA CYS A 299 -16.74 -4.41 -24.11
C CYS A 299 -16.09 -4.94 -25.40
N LYS A 300 -16.68 -5.99 -25.99
CA LYS A 300 -16.15 -6.66 -27.19
C LYS A 300 -15.88 -5.71 -28.35
N GLY A 301 -14.79 -5.96 -29.06
CA GLY A 301 -14.42 -5.21 -30.27
C GLY A 301 -13.89 -3.80 -30.00
N ARG A 302 -13.57 -3.46 -28.75
CA ARG A 302 -13.07 -2.14 -28.35
C ARG A 302 -11.67 -2.23 -27.71
N PRO A 303 -10.61 -2.47 -28.51
CA PRO A 303 -9.25 -2.66 -27.97
C PRO A 303 -8.69 -1.40 -27.27
N GLU A 304 -9.23 -0.23 -27.55
CA GLU A 304 -8.87 1.02 -26.85
C GLU A 304 -9.29 1.05 -25.38
N LEU A 305 -10.09 0.06 -24.96
CA LEU A 305 -10.50 -0.14 -23.57
C LEU A 305 -9.68 -1.22 -22.86
N ASP A 306 -8.75 -1.87 -23.54
CA ASP A 306 -7.89 -2.85 -22.89
C ASP A 306 -7.06 -2.20 -21.78
N PRO A 307 -6.96 -2.80 -20.59
CA PRO A 307 -6.11 -2.32 -19.54
C PRO A 307 -4.64 -2.23 -19.98
N THR A 308 -3.99 -1.15 -19.58
CA THR A 308 -2.59 -0.86 -19.83
C THR A 308 -1.84 -0.64 -18.52
N PRO A 309 -0.50 -0.69 -18.48
CA PRO A 309 0.27 -0.33 -17.31
C PRO A 309 -0.13 1.02 -16.69
N LEU A 310 -0.47 1.99 -17.53
CA LEU A 310 -0.90 3.31 -17.09
C LEU A 310 -2.26 3.28 -16.39
N THR A 311 -3.25 2.60 -16.97
CA THR A 311 -4.61 2.51 -16.40
C THR A 311 -4.62 1.70 -15.12
N VAL A 312 -3.94 0.55 -15.07
CA VAL A 312 -3.78 -0.28 -13.86
C VAL A 312 -3.17 0.54 -12.72
N ARG A 313 -2.11 1.31 -13.01
CA ARG A 313 -1.49 2.18 -12.02
C ARG A 313 -2.45 3.26 -11.53
N ALA A 314 -3.17 3.92 -12.44
CA ALA A 314 -4.11 4.99 -12.10
C ALA A 314 -5.24 4.48 -11.21
N GLU A 315 -5.88 3.38 -11.56
CA GLU A 315 -6.96 2.77 -10.77
C GLU A 315 -6.49 2.36 -9.39
N THR A 316 -5.34 1.69 -9.31
CA THR A 316 -4.76 1.28 -8.03
C THR A 316 -4.56 2.48 -7.09
N TRP A 317 -3.92 3.54 -7.57
CA TRP A 317 -3.69 4.73 -6.73
C TRP A 317 -4.97 5.51 -6.44
N LEU A 318 -5.97 5.50 -7.35
CA LEU A 318 -7.30 6.07 -7.10
C LEU A 318 -8.04 5.30 -5.99
N ALA A 319 -8.03 3.98 -6.03
CA ALA A 319 -8.62 3.15 -4.99
C ALA A 319 -7.96 3.42 -3.61
N ILE A 320 -6.62 3.43 -3.56
CA ILE A 320 -5.88 3.70 -2.32
C ILE A 320 -6.12 5.13 -1.82
N ALA A 321 -6.12 6.13 -2.70
CA ALA A 321 -6.47 7.50 -2.34
C ALA A 321 -7.92 7.61 -1.86
N GLY A 322 -8.82 6.79 -2.39
CA GLY A 322 -10.23 6.67 -2.00
C GLY A 322 -10.45 5.99 -0.66
N GLY A 323 -9.45 5.36 -0.07
CA GLY A 323 -9.54 4.73 1.25
C GLY A 323 -9.40 3.21 1.25
N ALA A 324 -9.10 2.59 0.10
CA ALA A 324 -8.80 1.17 0.06
C ALA A 324 -7.57 0.83 0.92
N ARG A 325 -7.69 -0.21 1.72
CA ARG A 325 -6.62 -0.79 2.55
C ARG A 325 -6.19 -2.16 2.05
N GLY A 326 -6.55 -2.47 0.82
CA GLY A 326 -6.16 -3.61 0.04
C GLY A 326 -6.59 -3.42 -1.40
N ILE A 327 -5.95 -4.14 -2.31
CA ILE A 327 -6.29 -4.16 -3.73
C ILE A 327 -6.24 -5.60 -4.24
N GLY A 328 -7.01 -5.88 -5.26
CA GLY A 328 -6.95 -7.13 -6.01
C GLY A 328 -6.83 -6.86 -7.49
N TYR A 329 -6.37 -7.84 -8.24
CA TYR A 329 -6.20 -7.78 -9.68
C TYR A 329 -7.12 -8.79 -10.35
N PHE A 330 -7.96 -8.33 -11.27
CA PHE A 330 -8.90 -9.17 -12.01
C PHE A 330 -8.91 -8.81 -13.51
N PRO A 331 -8.99 -9.78 -14.44
CA PRO A 331 -8.91 -11.23 -14.22
C PRO A 331 -7.51 -11.72 -13.80
N ASP A 332 -7.42 -13.00 -13.52
CA ASP A 332 -6.23 -13.66 -12.96
C ASP A 332 -5.12 -13.97 -13.98
N HIS A 333 -5.37 -13.75 -15.28
CA HIS A 333 -4.43 -14.01 -16.37
C HIS A 333 -3.84 -12.71 -16.92
N TRP A 334 -2.52 -12.57 -16.81
CA TRP A 334 -1.85 -11.32 -17.13
C TRP A 334 -0.88 -11.43 -18.30
N ARG A 335 -0.96 -10.48 -19.23
CA ARG A 335 0.10 -10.27 -20.22
C ARG A 335 1.39 -9.85 -19.51
N LEU A 336 2.54 -10.19 -20.07
CA LEU A 336 3.86 -9.92 -19.44
C LEU A 336 4.05 -8.45 -19.07
N GLU A 337 3.62 -7.51 -19.90
CA GLU A 337 3.71 -6.08 -19.61
C GLU A 337 2.88 -5.66 -18.39
N ILE A 338 1.69 -6.25 -18.24
CA ILE A 338 0.81 -6.03 -17.09
C ILE A 338 1.42 -6.66 -15.84
N ALA A 339 1.88 -7.91 -15.90
CA ALA A 339 2.56 -8.58 -14.80
C ALA A 339 3.77 -7.78 -14.30
N SER A 340 4.60 -7.29 -15.23
CA SER A 340 5.76 -6.45 -14.91
C SER A 340 5.36 -5.12 -14.27
N SER A 341 4.26 -4.53 -14.72
CA SER A 341 3.72 -3.30 -14.14
C SER A 341 3.17 -3.53 -12.74
N ILE A 342 2.43 -4.61 -12.53
CA ILE A 342 1.92 -5.04 -11.21
C ILE A 342 3.08 -5.27 -10.25
N ALA A 343 4.15 -5.94 -10.68
CA ALA A 343 5.34 -6.18 -9.85
C ALA A 343 5.98 -4.88 -9.35
N LYS A 344 6.14 -3.90 -10.24
CA LYS A 344 6.65 -2.56 -9.87
C LYS A 344 5.70 -1.86 -8.90
N LEU A 345 4.41 -1.87 -9.19
CA LEU A 345 3.38 -1.23 -8.38
C LEU A 345 3.29 -1.87 -6.98
N ASN A 346 3.32 -3.20 -6.90
CA ASN A 346 3.32 -3.93 -5.65
C ASN A 346 4.60 -3.69 -4.82
N THR A 347 5.73 -3.46 -5.47
CA THR A 347 6.97 -3.03 -4.79
C THR A 347 6.78 -1.64 -4.15
N GLU A 348 6.19 -0.68 -4.87
CA GLU A 348 5.89 0.64 -4.33
C GLU A 348 4.89 0.56 -3.17
N ILE A 349 3.81 -0.20 -3.33
CA ILE A 349 2.81 -0.40 -2.28
C ILE A 349 3.44 -1.04 -1.04
N SER A 350 4.31 -2.04 -1.21
CA SER A 350 4.99 -2.68 -0.09
C SER A 350 5.85 -1.71 0.70
N ALA A 351 6.60 -0.85 0.01
CA ALA A 351 7.41 0.17 0.63
C ALA A 351 6.58 1.21 1.41
N LEU A 352 5.38 1.50 0.94
CA LEU A 352 4.48 2.49 1.51
C LEU A 352 3.43 1.89 2.45
N ALA A 353 3.29 0.56 2.53
CA ALA A 353 2.20 -0.12 3.24
C ALA A 353 1.99 0.39 4.69
N PRO A 354 3.02 0.61 5.52
CA PRO A 354 2.81 1.14 6.86
C PRO A 354 2.14 2.52 6.88
N ALA A 355 2.46 3.36 5.89
CA ALA A 355 1.84 4.67 5.76
C ALA A 355 0.44 4.59 5.13
N LEU A 356 0.22 3.69 4.16
CA LEU A 356 -1.08 3.49 3.52
C LEU A 356 -2.14 2.94 4.49
N LEU A 357 -1.70 2.16 5.46
CA LEU A 357 -2.55 1.60 6.54
C LEU A 357 -2.74 2.55 7.73
N ALA A 358 -2.02 3.66 7.78
CA ALA A 358 -2.09 4.63 8.86
C ALA A 358 -3.36 5.51 8.81
N ASP A 359 -3.47 6.43 9.77
CA ASP A 359 -4.60 7.33 9.91
C ASP A 359 -4.79 8.24 8.70
N GLU A 360 -6.03 8.32 8.23
CA GLU A 360 -6.41 9.23 7.17
C GLU A 360 -6.41 10.68 7.66
N LEU A 361 -5.95 11.56 6.78
CA LEU A 361 -6.06 13.00 6.96
C LEU A 361 -7.05 13.57 5.93
N PRO A 362 -7.86 14.56 6.29
CA PRO A 362 -8.61 15.34 5.30
C PRO A 362 -7.65 15.93 4.27
N ALA A 363 -7.95 15.75 3.01
CA ALA A 363 -7.16 16.29 1.91
C ALA A 363 -8.08 16.82 0.81
N ALA A 364 -7.63 17.85 0.10
CA ALA A 364 -8.35 18.46 -0.99
C ALA A 364 -7.41 18.79 -2.15
N ALA A 365 -7.93 18.75 -3.37
CA ALA A 365 -7.28 19.27 -4.56
C ALA A 365 -8.02 20.54 -5.03
N SER A 366 -7.31 21.41 -5.76
CA SER A 366 -7.95 22.49 -6.52
C SER A 366 -9.04 21.92 -7.45
N PRO A 367 -10.08 22.73 -7.82
CA PRO A 367 -11.11 22.26 -8.74
C PRO A 367 -10.52 21.65 -10.01
N GLY A 368 -11.00 20.44 -10.38
CA GLY A 368 -10.49 19.75 -11.57
C GLY A 368 -10.50 18.21 -11.43
N PRO A 369 -9.77 17.54 -12.32
CA PRO A 369 -9.79 16.08 -12.39
C PRO A 369 -8.86 15.38 -11.39
N VAL A 370 -8.07 16.11 -10.60
CA VAL A 370 -7.17 15.47 -9.62
C VAL A 370 -7.96 15.04 -8.37
N ARG A 371 -7.78 13.78 -7.95
CA ARG A 371 -8.29 13.23 -6.71
C ARG A 371 -7.15 13.00 -5.74
N VAL A 372 -7.43 13.17 -4.45
CA VAL A 372 -6.38 13.15 -3.42
C VAL A 372 -6.83 12.40 -2.17
N GLY A 373 -5.90 11.63 -1.61
CA GLY A 373 -5.99 11.04 -0.28
C GLY A 373 -4.71 11.36 0.50
N ALA A 374 -4.80 11.44 1.82
CA ALA A 374 -3.63 11.67 2.66
C ALA A 374 -3.63 10.78 3.89
N ARG A 375 -2.43 10.46 4.37
CA ARG A 375 -2.20 9.66 5.58
C ARG A 375 -1.15 10.34 6.47
N ARG A 376 -1.23 10.07 7.76
CA ARG A 376 -0.21 10.49 8.74
C ARG A 376 0.46 9.25 9.33
N PHE A 377 1.75 9.14 9.11
CA PHE A 377 2.54 8.05 9.64
C PHE A 377 3.89 8.56 10.15
N ASN A 378 4.25 8.20 11.40
CA ASN A 378 5.50 8.62 12.05
C ASN A 378 5.78 10.13 11.96
N GLY A 379 4.75 10.96 12.12
CA GLY A 379 4.86 12.41 12.04
C GLY A 379 4.91 12.97 10.63
N ALA A 380 5.22 12.16 9.61
CA ALA A 380 5.21 12.55 8.21
C ALA A 380 3.80 12.47 7.59
N ARG A 381 3.62 13.19 6.49
CA ARG A 381 2.40 13.17 5.67
C ARG A 381 2.67 12.52 4.33
N TYR A 382 1.82 11.60 3.97
CA TYR A 382 1.83 10.90 2.69
C TYR A 382 0.60 11.35 1.92
N VAL A 383 0.81 12.06 0.81
CA VAL A 383 -0.27 12.61 0.00
C VAL A 383 -0.27 11.90 -1.35
N ILE A 384 -1.37 11.22 -1.65
CA ILE A 384 -1.57 10.48 -2.89
C ILE A 384 -2.45 11.35 -3.78
N ALA A 385 -1.98 11.77 -4.94
CA ALA A 385 -2.74 12.60 -5.86
C ALA A 385 -2.73 11.97 -7.26
N VAL A 386 -3.90 11.84 -7.87
CA VAL A 386 -4.08 11.15 -9.16
C VAL A 386 -4.93 12.01 -10.10
N ASN A 387 -4.44 12.22 -11.30
CA ASN A 387 -5.20 12.82 -12.38
C ASN A 387 -6.14 11.77 -13.00
N THR A 388 -7.44 11.99 -12.95
CA THR A 388 -8.44 11.08 -13.52
C THR A 388 -8.73 11.33 -15.00
N SER A 389 -8.03 12.27 -15.63
CA SER A 389 -8.26 12.63 -17.03
C SER A 389 -7.11 12.21 -17.95
N TRP A 390 -7.42 12.10 -19.23
CA TRP A 390 -6.45 11.84 -20.30
C TRP A 390 -5.70 13.11 -20.79
N ARG A 391 -5.79 14.18 -20.02
CA ARG A 391 -5.12 15.45 -20.33
C ARG A 391 -4.06 15.77 -19.30
N ARG A 392 -3.02 16.46 -19.70
CA ARG A 392 -2.08 17.06 -18.75
C ARG A 392 -2.78 18.19 -18.01
N VAL A 393 -2.64 18.21 -16.68
CA VAL A 393 -3.23 19.24 -15.81
C VAL A 393 -2.19 19.75 -14.82
N ARG A 394 -2.42 20.95 -14.28
CA ARG A 394 -1.71 21.46 -13.13
C ARG A 394 -2.71 21.58 -11.98
N ALA A 395 -2.37 21.07 -10.81
CA ALA A 395 -3.25 21.12 -9.66
C ALA A 395 -2.48 21.41 -8.37
N SER A 396 -3.19 22.01 -7.42
CA SER A 396 -2.71 22.20 -6.06
C SER A 396 -3.41 21.18 -5.14
N VAL A 397 -2.66 20.48 -4.32
CA VAL A 397 -3.17 19.52 -3.34
C VAL A 397 -2.77 19.94 -1.93
N ALA A 398 -3.68 19.84 -0.99
CA ALA A 398 -3.50 20.31 0.36
C ALA A 398 -4.02 19.28 1.39
N THR A 399 -3.35 19.23 2.52
CA THR A 399 -3.81 18.57 3.75
C THR A 399 -3.25 19.33 4.95
N ALA A 400 -3.81 19.13 6.13
CA ALA A 400 -3.40 19.85 7.32
C ALA A 400 -1.90 19.65 7.64
N GLY A 401 -1.20 20.75 7.90
CA GLY A 401 0.19 20.78 8.34
C GLY A 401 1.23 20.49 7.27
N LEU A 402 0.92 20.65 5.98
CA LEU A 402 1.94 20.62 4.93
C LEU A 402 2.86 21.84 5.04
N ARG A 403 4.19 21.62 5.02
CA ARG A 403 5.23 22.65 5.02
C ARG A 403 6.55 22.12 4.51
N GLY A 404 7.46 23.01 4.14
CA GLY A 404 8.79 22.64 3.68
C GLY A 404 8.81 22.09 2.25
N THR A 405 9.30 20.88 2.07
CA THR A 405 9.48 20.25 0.78
C THR A 405 8.79 18.89 0.73
N ALA A 406 8.05 18.64 -0.32
CA ALA A 406 7.42 17.37 -0.63
C ALA A 406 8.32 16.56 -1.58
N TRP A 407 8.73 15.37 -1.15
CA TRP A 407 9.43 14.41 -2.00
C TRP A 407 8.42 13.60 -2.79
N VAL A 408 8.64 13.45 -4.10
CA VAL A 408 7.80 12.62 -4.95
C VAL A 408 8.39 11.22 -4.96
N PHE A 409 7.64 10.27 -4.40
CA PHE A 409 8.08 8.88 -4.28
C PHE A 409 8.34 8.27 -5.66
N GLY A 410 9.50 7.64 -5.81
CA GLY A 410 9.89 6.97 -7.07
C GLY A 410 10.33 7.90 -8.21
N GLU A 411 10.31 9.24 -8.04
CA GLU A 411 10.60 10.19 -9.14
C GLU A 411 11.91 10.98 -8.95
N SER A 412 12.69 10.71 -7.92
CA SER A 412 13.99 11.39 -7.65
C SER A 412 13.92 12.92 -7.67
N ARG A 413 12.73 13.51 -7.39
CA ARG A 413 12.48 14.94 -7.37
C ARG A 413 11.71 15.38 -6.13
N SER A 414 11.70 16.68 -5.91
CA SER A 414 10.93 17.30 -4.84
C SER A 414 10.15 18.52 -5.36
N VAL A 415 9.09 18.87 -4.63
CA VAL A 415 8.26 20.05 -4.92
C VAL A 415 8.14 20.87 -3.65
N PRO A 416 8.34 22.21 -3.69
CA PRO A 416 8.17 23.04 -2.51
C PRO A 416 6.69 23.11 -2.10
N VAL A 417 6.44 23.06 -0.80
CA VAL A 417 5.13 23.35 -0.22
C VAL A 417 5.02 24.86 -0.03
N ARG A 418 3.99 25.46 -0.61
CA ARG A 418 3.72 26.90 -0.52
C ARG A 418 2.29 27.13 -0.05
N GLY A 419 2.10 27.97 0.96
CA GLY A 419 0.76 28.26 1.51
C GLY A 419 0.02 27.01 1.99
N GLY A 420 0.72 25.97 2.48
CA GLY A 420 0.11 24.72 2.91
C GLY A 420 -0.34 23.79 1.77
N ALA A 421 0.08 24.03 0.55
CA ALA A 421 -0.26 23.23 -0.62
C ALA A 421 0.96 22.83 -1.47
N ILE A 422 0.86 21.72 -2.15
CA ILE A 422 1.79 21.24 -3.18
C ILE A 422 1.14 21.52 -4.53
N THR A 423 1.79 22.34 -5.38
CA THR A 423 1.33 22.62 -6.74
C THR A 423 2.23 21.91 -7.73
N ASP A 424 1.67 20.97 -8.50
CA ASP A 424 2.43 20.15 -9.42
C ASP A 424 1.71 19.93 -10.75
N ALA A 425 2.45 19.42 -11.75
CA ALA A 425 1.93 19.04 -13.05
C ALA A 425 1.69 17.53 -13.07
N PHE A 426 0.57 17.11 -13.62
CA PHE A 426 0.17 15.72 -13.78
C PHE A 426 -0.02 15.42 -15.26
N GLY A 427 0.64 14.39 -15.78
CA GLY A 427 0.33 13.82 -17.10
C GLY A 427 -1.03 13.12 -17.11
N PRO A 428 -1.46 12.59 -18.27
CA PRO A 428 -2.66 11.77 -18.36
C PRO A 428 -2.62 10.60 -17.35
N LEU A 429 -3.67 10.45 -16.57
CA LEU A 429 -3.83 9.38 -15.56
C LEU A 429 -2.63 9.22 -14.59
N GLN A 430 -1.80 10.25 -14.46
CA GLN A 430 -0.59 10.18 -13.64
C GLN A 430 -0.94 10.26 -12.16
N ALA A 431 -0.28 9.39 -11.37
CA ALA A 431 -0.32 9.39 -9.92
C ALA A 431 1.02 9.84 -9.35
N HIS A 432 0.99 10.72 -8.36
CA HIS A 432 2.13 11.09 -7.52
C HIS A 432 1.84 10.75 -6.06
N VAL A 433 2.85 10.24 -5.38
CA VAL A 433 2.83 10.04 -3.93
C VAL A 433 3.88 10.96 -3.32
N TYR A 434 3.44 11.94 -2.56
CA TYR A 434 4.30 12.92 -1.91
C TYR A 434 4.56 12.53 -0.47
N LEU A 435 5.82 12.62 -0.06
CA LEU A 435 6.27 12.46 1.32
C LEU A 435 6.72 13.82 1.85
N VAL A 436 6.04 14.30 2.88
CA VAL A 436 6.34 15.56 3.54
C VAL A 436 6.70 15.27 4.99
N GLY A 437 7.89 15.65 5.39
CA GLY A 437 8.36 15.49 6.76
C GLY A 437 7.51 16.27 7.78
N PRO A 438 7.67 15.96 9.06
CA PRO A 438 6.96 16.61 10.16
C PRO A 438 7.23 18.12 10.27
#